data_ed8233c4940980f7351583e1dada9f03
#
_entry.id   ed8233c4940980f7351583e1dada9f03
#
_cell.length_a   1.000
_cell.length_b   1.000
_cell.length_c   1.000
_cell.angle_alpha   90.00
_cell.angle_beta   90.00
_cell.angle_gamma   90.00
#
_symmetry.space_group_name_H-M   'P 1'
#
loop_
_entity.id
_entity.type
_entity.pdbx_description
1 polymer ?
#
loop_
_entity_poly.entity_id
_entity_poly.type
_entity_poly.pdbx_seq_one_letter_code
_entity_poly.pdbx_strand_id
1 'polypeptide(L)'
;EFAIAQVKGHEIQEGFLVSGMLIPMIVPIDTPLWMIAVATAFAVVFAKEVFGGTGYNIFNVALVTRAFLFFAYPAAMSGEKVFVRTDSTFGLGAGNIIDGFSGATPLGQVATATTSDAHMTGILGNSLSSFDMFLGLIPGSIGETSVLAILLGAVILIWTGIGSWKTILSVFVGGAFMAAIFNLIGTTAAMNVSPVDHLLLGGFAFGAVFMATDPVTSARTETGKYIYGFLIGFMAIFIRVLNPGYPEGMMLA
;
A
#
# COMPACT_ATOMS: atom_id res chain seq x y z
N GLU A 1 4.06 -20.67 -9.28
CA GLU A 1 4.63 -21.50 -8.23
C GLU A 1 4.41 -23.00 -8.50
N PHE A 2 3.18 -23.45 -8.82
CA PHE A 2 2.88 -24.84 -9.12
C PHE A 2 3.82 -25.47 -10.16
N ALA A 3 4.02 -24.79 -11.31
CA ALA A 3 4.89 -25.30 -12.37
C ALA A 3 6.35 -25.46 -11.91
N ILE A 4 6.85 -24.55 -11.08
CA ILE A 4 8.22 -24.61 -10.55
C ILE A 4 8.34 -25.70 -9.50
N ALA A 5 7.34 -25.87 -8.62
CA ALA A 5 7.30 -26.92 -7.64
C ALA A 5 7.35 -28.32 -8.32
N GLN A 6 6.60 -28.52 -9.41
CA GLN A 6 6.64 -29.73 -10.20
C GLN A 6 8.03 -29.99 -10.83
N VAL A 7 8.66 -28.97 -11.38
CA VAL A 7 10.00 -29.08 -12.00
C VAL A 7 11.06 -29.41 -10.95
N LYS A 8 10.97 -28.83 -9.75
CA LYS A 8 11.91 -29.05 -8.64
C LYS A 8 11.60 -30.30 -7.81
N GLY A 9 10.44 -30.95 -8.02
CA GLY A 9 10.02 -32.12 -7.23
C GLY A 9 9.69 -31.77 -5.76
N HIS A 10 9.29 -30.54 -5.48
CA HIS A 10 8.89 -30.09 -4.15
C HIS A 10 7.36 -30.13 -3.97
N GLU A 11 6.91 -30.27 -2.74
CA GLU A 11 5.49 -30.10 -2.40
C GLU A 11 5.04 -28.65 -2.59
N ILE A 12 3.78 -28.48 -2.99
CA ILE A 12 3.17 -27.15 -3.16
C ILE A 12 2.96 -26.55 -1.78
N GLN A 13 3.58 -25.41 -1.53
CA GLN A 13 3.48 -24.74 -0.23
C GLN A 13 2.37 -23.68 -0.27
N GLU A 14 1.60 -23.59 0.80
CA GLU A 14 0.41 -22.72 0.92
C GLU A 14 0.71 -21.21 0.83
N GLY A 15 1.98 -20.79 0.95
CA GLY A 15 2.42 -19.39 0.86
C GLY A 15 2.02 -18.68 -0.44
N PHE A 16 1.68 -19.41 -1.51
CA PHE A 16 1.18 -18.80 -2.74
C PHE A 16 -0.21 -18.15 -2.58
N LEU A 17 -1.04 -18.67 -1.66
CA LEU A 17 -2.36 -18.12 -1.38
C LEU A 17 -2.25 -16.70 -0.79
N VAL A 18 -1.30 -16.50 0.12
CA VAL A 18 -1.07 -15.18 0.72
C VAL A 18 -0.67 -14.16 -0.34
N SER A 19 0.32 -14.49 -1.17
CA SER A 19 0.73 -13.61 -2.28
C SER A 19 -0.41 -13.37 -3.27
N GLY A 20 -1.19 -14.42 -3.58
CA GLY A 20 -2.34 -14.34 -4.48
C GLY A 20 -3.48 -13.47 -3.94
N MET A 21 -3.64 -13.34 -2.63
CA MET A 21 -4.61 -12.44 -2.01
C MET A 21 -4.08 -11.00 -1.90
N LEU A 22 -2.80 -10.82 -1.59
CA LEU A 22 -2.20 -9.50 -1.39
C LEU A 22 -2.07 -8.71 -2.71
N ILE A 23 -1.70 -9.38 -3.81
CA ILE A 23 -1.48 -8.70 -5.10
C ILE A 23 -2.73 -7.95 -5.59
N PRO A 24 -3.93 -8.56 -5.69
CA PRO A 24 -5.11 -7.83 -6.15
C PRO A 24 -5.57 -6.72 -5.20
N MET A 25 -5.17 -6.76 -3.93
CA MET A 25 -5.53 -5.71 -2.98
C MET A 25 -4.72 -4.41 -3.17
N ILE A 26 -3.52 -4.52 -3.77
CA ILE A 26 -2.60 -3.38 -3.93
C ILE A 26 -2.44 -2.91 -5.37
N VAL A 27 -3.06 -3.58 -6.32
CA VAL A 27 -2.99 -3.25 -7.75
C VAL A 27 -4.30 -2.58 -8.18
N PRO A 28 -4.27 -1.54 -9.05
CA PRO A 28 -5.47 -0.95 -9.62
C PRO A 28 -6.32 -1.98 -10.37
N ILE A 29 -7.65 -1.89 -10.24
CA ILE A 29 -8.58 -2.88 -10.81
C ILE A 29 -8.57 -2.92 -12.34
N ASP A 30 -8.23 -1.81 -12.98
CA ASP A 30 -8.17 -1.68 -14.44
C ASP A 30 -6.88 -2.27 -15.05
N THR A 31 -5.97 -2.79 -14.20
CA THR A 31 -4.71 -3.36 -14.70
C THR A 31 -4.98 -4.64 -15.47
N PRO A 32 -4.55 -4.74 -16.75
CA PRO A 32 -4.75 -5.93 -17.55
C PRO A 32 -4.17 -7.19 -16.90
N LEU A 33 -4.92 -8.28 -16.88
CA LEU A 33 -4.53 -9.53 -16.22
C LEU A 33 -3.18 -10.10 -16.74
N TRP A 34 -2.86 -9.91 -18.01
CA TRP A 34 -1.59 -10.36 -18.56
C TRP A 34 -0.39 -9.62 -17.97
N MET A 35 -0.52 -8.31 -17.67
CA MET A 35 0.53 -7.55 -16.97
C MET A 35 0.75 -8.07 -15.57
N ILE A 36 -0.33 -8.33 -14.84
CA ILE A 36 -0.28 -8.93 -13.50
C ILE A 36 0.38 -10.31 -13.56
N ALA A 37 0.02 -11.12 -14.56
CA ALA A 37 0.59 -12.46 -14.73
C ALA A 37 2.11 -12.40 -14.97
N VAL A 38 2.58 -11.52 -15.87
CA VAL A 38 4.01 -11.34 -16.15
C VAL A 38 4.76 -10.83 -14.91
N ALA A 39 4.21 -9.79 -14.23
CA ALA A 39 4.81 -9.23 -13.03
C ALA A 39 4.88 -10.24 -11.89
N THR A 40 3.80 -11.00 -11.67
CA THR A 40 3.76 -12.05 -10.65
C THR A 40 4.73 -13.19 -10.98
N ALA A 41 4.82 -13.62 -12.24
CA ALA A 41 5.79 -14.64 -12.67
C ALA A 41 7.22 -14.17 -12.42
N PHE A 42 7.54 -12.91 -12.77
CA PHE A 42 8.84 -12.31 -12.46
C PHE A 42 9.12 -12.30 -10.96
N ALA A 43 8.18 -11.80 -10.16
CA ALA A 43 8.34 -11.69 -8.70
C ALA A 43 8.51 -13.07 -8.06
N VAL A 44 7.71 -14.07 -8.44
CA VAL A 44 7.84 -15.44 -7.92
C VAL A 44 9.21 -16.02 -8.23
N VAL A 45 9.68 -15.89 -9.46
CA VAL A 45 11.00 -16.43 -9.85
C VAL A 45 12.13 -15.70 -9.11
N PHE A 46 12.18 -14.38 -9.20
CA PHE A 46 13.34 -13.59 -8.75
C PHE A 46 13.31 -13.21 -7.27
N ALA A 47 12.15 -13.11 -6.63
CA ALA A 47 12.09 -12.80 -5.20
C ALA A 47 12.01 -14.02 -4.29
N LYS A 48 11.58 -15.18 -4.82
CA LYS A 48 11.27 -16.35 -4.01
C LYS A 48 12.00 -17.62 -4.50
N GLU A 49 11.74 -18.06 -5.72
CA GLU A 49 12.15 -19.38 -6.19
C GLU A 49 13.67 -19.54 -6.41
N VAL A 50 14.35 -18.47 -6.82
CA VAL A 50 15.81 -18.46 -6.99
C VAL A 50 16.52 -18.68 -5.64
N PHE A 51 15.92 -18.23 -4.55
CA PHE A 51 16.51 -18.30 -3.21
C PHE A 51 16.11 -19.56 -2.42
N GLY A 52 15.24 -20.42 -2.96
CA GLY A 52 14.88 -21.69 -2.32
C GLY A 52 13.38 -21.89 -2.11
N GLY A 53 12.53 -20.94 -2.48
CA GLY A 53 11.08 -21.05 -2.38
C GLY A 53 10.51 -20.41 -1.11
N THR A 54 9.35 -20.91 -0.66
CA THR A 54 8.64 -20.35 0.49
C THR A 54 9.48 -20.45 1.77
N GLY A 55 9.60 -19.32 2.48
CA GLY A 55 10.40 -19.22 3.70
C GLY A 55 11.86 -18.78 3.47
N TYR A 56 12.34 -18.79 2.22
CA TYR A 56 13.67 -18.31 1.83
C TYR A 56 13.63 -17.09 0.93
N ASN A 57 12.47 -16.52 0.69
CA ASN A 57 12.31 -15.31 -0.10
C ASN A 57 13.01 -14.11 0.56
N ILE A 58 13.79 -13.36 -0.23
CA ILE A 58 14.49 -12.16 0.24
C ILE A 58 13.53 -10.96 0.27
N PHE A 59 12.62 -10.88 -0.71
CA PHE A 59 11.61 -9.84 -0.81
C PHE A 59 10.20 -10.42 -0.75
N ASN A 60 9.25 -9.63 -0.29
CA ASN A 60 7.84 -9.97 -0.39
C ASN A 60 7.41 -10.01 -1.86
N VAL A 61 6.81 -11.12 -2.29
CA VAL A 61 6.42 -11.34 -3.69
C VAL A 61 5.41 -10.28 -4.18
N ALA A 62 4.46 -9.88 -3.34
CA ALA A 62 3.45 -8.89 -3.72
C ALA A 62 4.08 -7.50 -3.92
N LEU A 63 5.05 -7.11 -3.07
CA LEU A 63 5.77 -5.85 -3.22
C LEU A 63 6.62 -5.83 -4.49
N VAL A 64 7.33 -6.91 -4.80
CA VAL A 64 8.12 -7.02 -6.04
C VAL A 64 7.20 -7.01 -7.27
N THR A 65 6.04 -7.67 -7.22
CA THR A 65 5.05 -7.60 -8.30
C THR A 65 4.60 -6.16 -8.55
N ARG A 66 4.27 -5.42 -7.49
CA ARG A 66 3.85 -4.02 -7.62
C ARG A 66 4.99 -3.12 -8.10
N ALA A 67 6.19 -3.28 -7.58
CA ALA A 67 7.36 -2.55 -8.03
C ALA A 67 7.64 -2.79 -9.53
N PHE A 68 7.58 -4.05 -9.97
CA PHE A 68 7.73 -4.38 -11.39
C PHE A 68 6.67 -3.69 -12.25
N LEU A 69 5.39 -3.76 -11.86
CA LEU A 69 4.30 -3.10 -12.56
C LEU A 69 4.52 -1.58 -12.65
N PHE A 70 4.94 -0.97 -11.55
CA PHE A 70 5.19 0.46 -11.49
C PHE A 70 6.33 0.89 -12.45
N PHE A 71 7.44 0.16 -12.47
CA PHE A 71 8.58 0.52 -13.32
C PHE A 71 8.38 0.12 -14.79
N ALA A 72 7.73 -1.01 -15.06
CA ALA A 72 7.53 -1.50 -16.41
C ALA A 72 6.30 -0.89 -17.09
N TYR A 73 5.25 -0.58 -16.33
CA TYR A 73 3.96 -0.11 -16.83
C TYR A 73 3.42 1.08 -16.02
N PRO A 74 4.15 2.20 -15.94
CA PRO A 74 3.76 3.34 -15.07
C PRO A 74 2.38 3.89 -15.40
N ALA A 75 1.98 3.90 -16.67
CA ALA A 75 0.66 4.37 -17.08
C ALA A 75 -0.50 3.51 -16.56
N ALA A 76 -0.28 2.22 -16.32
CA ALA A 76 -1.29 1.34 -15.74
C ALA A 76 -1.36 1.44 -14.21
N MET A 77 -0.31 1.97 -13.59
CA MET A 77 -0.19 2.14 -12.14
C MET A 77 -0.40 3.58 -11.68
N SER A 78 -0.79 4.47 -12.59
CA SER A 78 -1.06 5.87 -12.26
C SER A 78 -2.25 6.00 -11.30
N GLY A 79 -2.21 7.01 -10.44
CA GLY A 79 -3.27 7.28 -9.47
C GLY A 79 -4.65 7.63 -10.06
N GLU A 80 -4.74 7.79 -11.38
CA GLU A 80 -5.99 8.03 -12.11
C GLU A 80 -6.77 6.73 -12.40
N LYS A 81 -6.10 5.56 -12.33
CA LYS A 81 -6.70 4.24 -12.62
C LYS A 81 -6.92 3.43 -11.35
N VAL A 82 -7.59 4.02 -10.40
CA VAL A 82 -7.89 3.39 -9.11
C VAL A 82 -9.36 3.08 -8.97
N PHE A 83 -9.69 2.19 -8.04
CA PHE A 83 -11.06 1.91 -7.68
C PHE A 83 -11.73 3.18 -7.15
N VAL A 84 -12.84 3.56 -7.78
CA VAL A 84 -13.63 4.71 -7.40
C VAL A 84 -14.92 4.24 -6.75
N ARG A 85 -15.15 4.65 -5.52
CA ARG A 85 -16.40 4.42 -4.84
C ARG A 85 -17.43 5.45 -5.32
N THR A 86 -18.58 4.97 -5.78
CA THR A 86 -19.61 5.78 -6.40
C THR A 86 -20.77 6.15 -5.48
N ASP A 87 -20.82 5.57 -4.27
CA ASP A 87 -21.84 5.87 -3.28
C ASP A 87 -21.24 6.37 -1.95
N SER A 88 -22.05 7.05 -1.16
CA SER A 88 -21.65 7.55 0.18
C SER A 88 -21.94 6.54 1.30
N THR A 89 -22.53 5.40 1.01
CA THR A 89 -23.07 4.48 2.01
C THR A 89 -22.50 3.08 1.85
N PHE A 90 -21.25 2.87 2.21
CA PHE A 90 -20.57 1.56 2.28
C PHE A 90 -20.79 0.59 1.10
N GLY A 91 -21.20 1.04 -0.07
CA GLY A 91 -21.55 0.20 -1.21
C GLY A 91 -22.90 -0.49 -1.11
N LEU A 92 -23.74 -0.13 -0.15
CA LEU A 92 -25.05 -0.76 0.10
C LEU A 92 -26.23 0.06 -0.46
N GLY A 93 -25.97 1.24 -0.99
CA GLY A 93 -27.01 2.09 -1.60
C GLY A 93 -27.09 1.89 -3.11
N ALA A 94 -28.28 2.10 -3.69
CA ALA A 94 -28.47 2.25 -5.12
C ALA A 94 -27.92 3.60 -5.60
N GLY A 95 -26.61 3.83 -5.40
CA GLY A 95 -25.93 5.01 -5.91
C GLY A 95 -25.92 5.01 -7.43
N ASN A 96 -26.03 6.18 -8.04
CA ASN A 96 -25.82 6.33 -9.47
C ASN A 96 -24.38 5.91 -9.80
N ILE A 97 -24.23 4.77 -10.45
CA ILE A 97 -22.93 4.35 -10.97
C ILE A 97 -22.53 5.37 -12.04
N ILE A 98 -21.45 6.09 -11.80
CA ILE A 98 -20.90 7.02 -12.79
C ILE A 98 -19.96 6.20 -13.67
N ASP A 99 -20.49 5.72 -14.79
CA ASP A 99 -19.70 4.99 -15.78
C ASP A 99 -18.55 5.85 -16.31
N GLY A 100 -17.34 5.29 -16.30
CA GLY A 100 -16.17 5.91 -16.89
C GLY A 100 -15.51 7.04 -16.06
N PHE A 101 -15.90 7.21 -14.80
CA PHE A 101 -15.24 8.18 -13.93
C PHE A 101 -14.05 7.53 -13.22
N SER A 102 -12.86 8.00 -13.51
CA SER A 102 -11.65 7.75 -12.70
C SER A 102 -11.25 9.07 -12.03
N GLY A 103 -11.28 9.09 -10.71
CA GLY A 103 -10.80 10.25 -9.94
C GLY A 103 -9.38 10.03 -9.46
N ALA A 104 -8.54 11.07 -9.50
CA ALA A 104 -7.21 11.01 -8.92
C ALA A 104 -7.31 10.70 -7.42
N THR A 105 -6.43 9.83 -6.93
CA THR A 105 -6.32 9.58 -5.49
C THR A 105 -6.03 10.87 -4.74
N PRO A 106 -6.41 10.99 -3.46
CA PRO A 106 -6.05 12.17 -2.65
C PRO A 106 -4.56 12.48 -2.68
N LEU A 107 -3.71 11.46 -2.66
CA LEU A 107 -2.26 11.61 -2.79
C LEU A 107 -1.83 12.09 -4.19
N GLY A 108 -2.48 11.61 -5.23
CA GLY A 108 -2.25 12.09 -6.60
C GLY A 108 -2.63 13.56 -6.76
N GLN A 109 -3.75 14.00 -6.18
CA GLN A 109 -4.17 15.41 -6.19
C GLN A 109 -3.13 16.30 -5.51
N VAL A 110 -2.63 15.91 -4.35
CA VAL A 110 -1.61 16.66 -3.61
C VAL A 110 -0.26 16.68 -4.35
N ALA A 111 0.13 15.57 -4.98
CA ALA A 111 1.38 15.48 -5.73
C ALA A 111 1.40 16.39 -6.98
N THR A 112 0.23 16.63 -7.58
CA THR A 112 0.08 17.50 -8.77
C THR A 112 -0.35 18.93 -8.43
N ALA A 113 -0.58 19.25 -7.15
CA ALA A 113 -1.02 20.57 -6.72
C ALA A 113 0.05 21.63 -7.02
N THR A 114 -0.37 22.75 -7.62
CA THR A 114 0.48 23.91 -7.93
C THR A 114 0.55 24.91 -6.77
N THR A 115 -0.36 24.80 -5.81
CA THR A 115 -0.42 25.64 -4.60
C THR A 115 0.15 24.89 -3.40
N SER A 116 0.55 25.61 -2.37
CA SER A 116 1.03 25.01 -1.12
C SER A 116 -0.09 24.45 -0.25
N ASP A 117 -1.36 24.68 -0.60
CA ASP A 117 -2.50 24.25 0.17
C ASP A 117 -2.83 22.78 -0.16
N ALA A 118 -2.87 21.96 0.87
CA ALA A 118 -3.17 20.53 0.75
C ALA A 118 -4.70 20.27 0.71
N HIS A 119 -5.39 20.85 -0.27
CA HIS A 119 -6.80 20.57 -0.48
C HIS A 119 -7.00 19.25 -1.22
N MET A 120 -7.64 18.30 -0.55
CA MET A 120 -8.04 17.02 -1.13
C MET A 120 -9.55 17.01 -1.29
N THR A 121 -10.01 16.69 -2.49
CA THR A 121 -11.42 16.59 -2.81
C THR A 121 -11.84 15.15 -3.04
N GLY A 122 -13.03 14.80 -2.54
CA GLY A 122 -13.68 13.54 -2.85
C GLY A 122 -14.23 13.52 -4.28
N ILE A 123 -14.77 12.39 -4.68
CA ILE A 123 -15.31 12.13 -6.02
C ILE A 123 -16.43 13.14 -6.39
N LEU A 124 -17.19 13.58 -5.41
CA LEU A 124 -18.31 14.54 -5.59
C LEU A 124 -17.87 16.01 -5.42
N GLY A 125 -16.56 16.29 -5.34
CA GLY A 125 -16.03 17.64 -5.17
C GLY A 125 -16.12 18.20 -3.74
N ASN A 126 -16.57 17.41 -2.78
CA ASN A 126 -16.55 17.77 -1.36
C ASN A 126 -15.14 17.63 -0.77
N SER A 127 -14.81 18.47 0.21
CA SER A 127 -13.56 18.33 0.96
C SER A 127 -13.53 17.02 1.74
N LEU A 128 -12.43 16.28 1.65
CA LEU A 128 -12.24 15.04 2.40
C LEU A 128 -11.86 15.35 3.86
N SER A 129 -12.57 14.72 4.79
CA SER A 129 -12.20 14.76 6.20
C SER A 129 -11.31 13.57 6.57
N SER A 130 -10.50 13.70 7.63
CA SER A 130 -9.71 12.58 8.16
C SER A 130 -10.59 11.38 8.58
N PHE A 131 -11.87 11.64 8.92
CA PHE A 131 -12.81 10.58 9.24
C PHE A 131 -13.24 9.78 7.99
N ASP A 132 -13.45 10.46 6.85
CA ASP A 132 -13.74 9.79 5.57
C ASP A 132 -12.57 8.92 5.14
N MET A 133 -11.33 9.41 5.32
CA MET A 133 -10.11 8.65 5.05
C MET A 133 -9.99 7.43 5.97
N PHE A 134 -10.33 7.57 7.24
CA PHE A 134 -10.31 6.46 8.20
C PHE A 134 -11.33 5.37 7.86
N LEU A 135 -12.54 5.76 7.48
CA LEU A 135 -13.58 4.82 7.05
C LEU A 135 -13.32 4.19 5.68
N GLY A 136 -12.56 4.87 4.82
CA GLY A 136 -12.27 4.40 3.46
C GLY A 136 -13.23 4.94 2.39
N LEU A 137 -13.85 6.10 2.64
CA LEU A 137 -14.70 6.80 1.69
C LEU A 137 -13.86 7.64 0.70
N ILE A 138 -12.76 7.07 0.24
CA ILE A 138 -11.78 7.70 -0.64
C ILE A 138 -11.48 6.80 -1.84
N PRO A 139 -11.12 7.36 -3.01
CA PRO A 139 -10.65 6.57 -4.14
C PRO A 139 -9.28 5.93 -3.82
N GLY A 140 -9.12 4.66 -4.13
CA GLY A 140 -7.89 3.92 -3.90
C GLY A 140 -7.99 2.46 -4.35
N SER A 141 -6.92 1.70 -4.19
CA SER A 141 -6.91 0.25 -4.41
C SER A 141 -7.79 -0.47 -3.38
N ILE A 142 -8.29 -1.65 -3.72
CA ILE A 142 -9.29 -2.38 -2.91
C ILE A 142 -8.84 -2.55 -1.43
N GLY A 143 -7.58 -2.90 -1.21
CA GLY A 143 -7.05 -3.17 0.14
C GLY A 143 -6.59 -1.92 0.89
N GLU A 144 -6.46 -0.77 0.22
CA GLU A 144 -5.76 0.40 0.77
C GLU A 144 -6.70 1.51 1.29
N THR A 145 -7.99 1.41 1.05
CA THR A 145 -8.92 2.52 1.33
C THR A 145 -9.36 2.61 2.77
N SER A 146 -9.76 1.51 3.41
CA SER A 146 -10.35 1.53 4.76
C SER A 146 -9.33 1.20 5.83
N VAL A 147 -8.83 2.23 6.52
CA VAL A 147 -7.93 2.06 7.67
C VAL A 147 -8.62 1.30 8.81
N LEU A 148 -9.92 1.52 9.02
CA LEU A 148 -10.71 0.77 10.01
C LEU A 148 -10.64 -0.75 9.74
N ALA A 149 -10.88 -1.19 8.51
CA ALA A 149 -10.82 -2.60 8.14
C ALA A 149 -9.40 -3.17 8.30
N ILE A 150 -8.38 -2.38 7.92
CA ILE A 150 -6.97 -2.75 8.09
C ILE A 150 -6.63 -2.94 9.57
N LEU A 151 -7.10 -2.05 10.46
CA LEU A 151 -6.86 -2.17 11.90
C LEU A 151 -7.57 -3.38 12.51
N LEU A 152 -8.77 -3.74 12.04
CA LEU A 152 -9.43 -4.99 12.44
C LEU A 152 -8.59 -6.20 12.04
N GLY A 153 -8.02 -6.20 10.83
CA GLY A 153 -7.05 -7.20 10.39
C GLY A 153 -5.78 -7.22 11.26
N ALA A 154 -5.28 -6.05 11.65
CA ALA A 154 -4.12 -5.94 12.54
C ALA A 154 -4.39 -6.60 13.91
N VAL A 155 -5.58 -6.39 14.48
CA VAL A 155 -5.99 -7.03 15.75
C VAL A 155 -5.95 -8.56 15.62
N ILE A 156 -6.47 -9.11 14.52
CA ILE A 156 -6.45 -10.56 14.27
C ILE A 156 -5.00 -11.07 14.15
N LEU A 157 -4.15 -10.38 13.37
CA LEU A 157 -2.74 -10.76 13.18
C LEU A 157 -1.93 -10.71 14.49
N ILE A 158 -2.19 -9.71 15.33
CA ILE A 158 -1.52 -9.58 16.63
C ILE A 158 -2.03 -10.66 17.59
N TRP A 159 -3.34 -10.91 17.61
CA TRP A 159 -3.94 -11.93 18.48
C TRP A 159 -3.47 -13.34 18.13
N THR A 160 -3.35 -13.64 16.84
CA THR A 160 -2.82 -14.93 16.38
C THR A 160 -1.29 -15.05 16.53
N GLY A 161 -0.60 -13.95 16.88
CA GLY A 161 0.85 -13.92 17.05
C GLY A 161 1.65 -13.94 15.74
N ILE A 162 0.97 -13.83 14.59
CA ILE A 162 1.62 -13.80 13.27
C ILE A 162 2.24 -12.42 13.02
N GLY A 163 1.50 -11.35 13.33
CA GLY A 163 1.93 -9.98 13.15
C GLY A 163 2.62 -9.39 14.38
N SER A 164 3.75 -8.69 14.19
CA SER A 164 4.45 -8.02 15.27
C SER A 164 3.87 -6.63 15.52
N TRP A 165 3.20 -6.42 16.66
CA TRP A 165 2.69 -5.11 17.07
C TRP A 165 3.82 -4.06 17.20
N LYS A 166 5.06 -4.49 17.54
CA LYS A 166 6.23 -3.61 17.64
C LYS A 166 6.63 -3.04 16.30
N THR A 167 6.62 -3.87 15.26
CA THR A 167 6.88 -3.43 13.89
C THR A 167 5.79 -2.47 13.42
N ILE A 168 4.50 -2.81 13.60
CA ILE A 168 3.37 -1.96 13.21
C ILE A 168 3.48 -0.59 13.89
N LEU A 169 3.60 -0.56 15.22
CA LEU A 169 3.73 0.68 15.96
C LEU A 169 4.91 1.52 15.48
N SER A 170 6.06 0.89 15.26
CA SER A 170 7.27 1.58 14.84
C SER A 170 7.16 2.18 13.44
N VAL A 171 6.45 1.51 12.51
CA VAL A 171 6.15 2.08 11.18
C VAL A 171 5.30 3.35 11.32
N PHE A 172 4.25 3.31 12.13
CA PHE A 172 3.40 4.49 12.36
C PHE A 172 4.19 5.64 13.00
N VAL A 173 5.05 5.34 13.97
CA VAL A 173 5.90 6.35 14.62
C VAL A 173 6.90 6.96 13.62
N GLY A 174 7.56 6.14 12.80
CA GLY A 174 8.51 6.61 11.78
C GLY A 174 7.84 7.49 10.73
N GLY A 175 6.63 7.10 10.28
CA GLY A 175 5.84 7.89 9.35
C GLY A 175 5.37 9.22 9.94
N ALA A 176 4.83 9.21 11.16
CA ALA A 176 4.41 10.42 11.87
C ALA A 176 5.59 11.38 12.09
N PHE A 177 6.76 10.84 12.47
CA PHE A 177 7.96 11.62 12.69
C PHE A 177 8.41 12.35 11.41
N MET A 178 8.48 11.64 10.27
CA MET A 178 8.90 12.24 9.01
C MET A 178 7.84 13.23 8.48
N ALA A 179 6.56 12.92 8.61
CA ALA A 179 5.47 13.83 8.25
C ALA A 179 5.52 15.13 9.06
N ALA A 180 5.81 15.04 10.37
CA ALA A 180 5.97 16.21 11.22
C ALA A 180 7.17 17.09 10.79
N ILE A 181 8.30 16.48 10.41
CA ILE A 181 9.46 17.22 9.88
C ILE A 181 9.07 17.97 8.61
N PHE A 182 8.39 17.32 7.65
CA PHE A 182 7.97 17.99 6.44
C PHE A 182 6.95 19.11 6.70
N ASN A 183 6.05 18.91 7.65
CA ASN A 183 5.07 19.93 8.04
C ASN A 183 5.74 21.18 8.63
N LEU A 184 6.90 21.05 9.30
CA LEU A 184 7.69 22.18 9.77
C LEU A 184 8.36 22.98 8.63
N ILE A 185 8.66 22.30 7.51
CA ILE A 185 9.26 22.93 6.32
C ILE A 185 8.18 23.59 5.47
N GLY A 186 7.07 22.91 5.21
CA GLY A 186 5.83 23.44 4.65
C GLY A 186 5.88 24.15 3.30
N THR A 187 6.81 23.75 2.40
CA THR A 187 7.00 24.47 1.12
C THR A 187 6.08 23.97 -0.01
N THR A 188 5.58 22.75 0.07
CA THR A 188 4.74 22.14 -0.96
C THR A 188 3.43 21.62 -0.36
N ALA A 189 2.41 21.39 -1.19
CA ALA A 189 1.15 20.82 -0.74
C ALA A 189 1.36 19.46 -0.05
N ALA A 190 2.24 18.62 -0.58
CA ALA A 190 2.57 17.32 0.03
C ALA A 190 3.22 17.46 1.42
N MET A 191 4.01 18.49 1.66
CA MET A 191 4.58 18.77 2.99
C MET A 191 3.54 19.29 3.98
N ASN A 192 2.49 19.95 3.50
CA ASN A 192 1.44 20.57 4.32
C ASN A 192 0.29 19.61 4.67
N VAL A 193 0.30 18.38 4.15
CA VAL A 193 -0.64 17.35 4.58
C VAL A 193 -0.42 17.04 6.07
N SER A 194 -1.51 16.96 6.83
CA SER A 194 -1.46 16.60 8.25
C SER A 194 -0.71 15.27 8.47
N PRO A 195 0.13 15.15 9.51
CA PRO A 195 0.78 13.87 9.84
C PRO A 195 -0.21 12.72 10.00
N VAL A 196 -1.40 12.97 10.54
CA VAL A 196 -2.47 11.97 10.68
C VAL A 196 -2.97 11.54 9.30
N ASP A 197 -3.23 12.48 8.41
CA ASP A 197 -3.73 12.18 7.06
C ASP A 197 -2.69 11.42 6.24
N HIS A 198 -1.41 11.71 6.42
CA HIS A 198 -0.33 10.92 5.81
C HIS A 198 -0.37 9.44 6.20
N LEU A 199 -0.75 9.13 7.45
CA LEU A 199 -0.86 7.76 7.94
C LEU A 199 -2.15 7.07 7.49
N LEU A 200 -3.21 7.84 7.22
CA LEU A 200 -4.51 7.34 6.77
C LEU A 200 -4.59 7.15 5.25
N LEU A 201 -3.77 7.89 4.49
CA LEU A 201 -3.83 7.91 3.04
C LEU A 201 -2.97 6.85 2.37
N GLY A 202 -3.47 6.36 1.24
CA GLY A 202 -2.80 5.39 0.39
C GLY A 202 -2.57 4.07 1.10
N GLY A 203 -1.59 3.30 0.64
CA GLY A 203 -1.25 2.01 1.20
C GLY A 203 -0.45 2.05 2.50
N PHE A 204 -0.34 3.20 3.20
CA PHE A 204 0.51 3.29 4.39
C PHE A 204 0.10 2.31 5.49
N ALA A 205 -1.16 2.35 5.90
CA ALA A 205 -1.68 1.45 6.93
C ALA A 205 -1.65 -0.02 6.48
N PHE A 206 -1.99 -0.28 5.21
CA PHE A 206 -1.94 -1.62 4.64
C PHE A 206 -0.51 -2.19 4.63
N GLY A 207 0.45 -1.41 4.17
CA GLY A 207 1.85 -1.79 4.17
C GLY A 207 2.42 -2.01 5.57
N ALA A 208 2.05 -1.16 6.53
CA ALA A 208 2.47 -1.29 7.93
C ALA A 208 1.94 -2.58 8.58
N VAL A 209 0.71 -2.98 8.27
CA VAL A 209 0.05 -4.13 8.91
C VAL A 209 0.33 -5.44 8.19
N PHE A 210 0.20 -5.49 6.86
CA PHE A 210 0.25 -6.76 6.12
C PHE A 210 1.57 -7.02 5.40
N MET A 211 2.36 -5.97 5.11
CA MET A 211 3.63 -6.11 4.39
C MET A 211 4.84 -6.06 5.31
N ALA A 212 4.93 -5.05 6.18
CA ALA A 212 6.06 -4.90 7.09
C ALA A 212 6.12 -5.98 8.18
N THR A 213 5.02 -6.68 8.44
CA THR A 213 4.95 -7.79 9.40
C THR A 213 5.14 -9.16 8.77
N ASP A 214 5.48 -9.24 7.48
CA ASP A 214 5.75 -10.51 6.80
C ASP A 214 6.76 -11.35 7.60
N PRO A 215 6.39 -12.55 8.08
CA PRO A 215 7.22 -13.34 8.98
C PRO A 215 8.54 -13.80 8.36
N VAL A 216 8.66 -13.77 7.03
CA VAL A 216 9.86 -14.20 6.31
C VAL A 216 10.85 -13.06 6.13
N THR A 217 10.38 -11.90 5.68
CA THR A 217 11.22 -10.76 5.28
C THR A 217 11.42 -9.74 6.39
N SER A 218 10.58 -9.75 7.44
CA SER A 218 10.69 -8.78 8.54
C SER A 218 11.83 -9.10 9.50
N ALA A 219 12.23 -8.09 10.29
CA ALA A 219 13.25 -8.24 11.31
C ALA A 219 12.83 -9.22 12.41
N ARG A 220 13.71 -10.15 12.77
CA ARG A 220 13.44 -11.21 13.76
C ARG A 220 13.78 -10.81 15.19
N THR A 221 14.77 -9.92 15.38
CA THR A 221 15.19 -9.47 16.72
C THR A 221 14.26 -8.38 17.24
N GLU A 222 14.07 -8.34 18.56
CA GLU A 222 13.14 -7.40 19.19
C GLU A 222 13.55 -5.93 18.93
N THR A 223 14.81 -5.60 19.06
CA THR A 223 15.35 -4.26 18.73
C THR A 223 15.27 -4.00 17.22
N GLY A 224 15.57 -5.03 16.41
CA GLY A 224 15.49 -4.93 14.96
C GLY A 224 14.09 -4.59 14.46
N LYS A 225 13.03 -5.09 15.08
CA LYS A 225 11.64 -4.76 14.73
C LYS A 225 11.34 -3.26 14.86
N TYR A 226 11.86 -2.62 15.89
CA TYR A 226 11.68 -1.17 16.08
C TYR A 226 12.47 -0.36 15.06
N ILE A 227 13.73 -0.71 14.81
CA ILE A 227 14.56 0.02 13.84
C ILE A 227 14.01 -0.17 12.42
N TYR A 228 13.71 -1.41 12.05
CA TYR A 228 13.16 -1.79 10.75
C TYR A 228 11.82 -1.07 10.49
N GLY A 229 10.88 -1.16 11.43
CA GLY A 229 9.59 -0.49 11.29
C GLY A 229 9.71 1.03 11.19
N PHE A 230 10.57 1.64 12.03
CA PHE A 230 10.80 3.08 11.99
C PHE A 230 11.36 3.53 10.62
N LEU A 231 12.34 2.80 10.08
CA LEU A 231 12.92 3.12 8.79
C LEU A 231 11.90 2.99 7.65
N ILE A 232 11.06 1.95 7.66
CA ILE A 232 9.99 1.81 6.67
C ILE A 232 9.05 3.02 6.72
N GLY A 233 8.51 3.36 7.89
CA GLY A 233 7.59 4.49 8.02
C GLY A 233 8.23 5.82 7.62
N PHE A 234 9.47 6.04 8.04
CA PHE A 234 10.25 7.21 7.67
C PHE A 234 10.44 7.31 6.15
N MET A 235 10.93 6.24 5.51
CA MET A 235 11.18 6.22 4.07
C MET A 235 9.91 6.30 3.25
N ALA A 236 8.81 5.72 3.72
CA ALA A 236 7.52 5.80 3.04
C ALA A 236 7.06 7.24 2.85
N ILE A 237 7.09 8.05 3.90
CA ILE A 237 6.71 9.46 3.83
C ILE A 237 7.78 10.28 3.10
N PHE A 238 9.06 9.96 3.28
CA PHE A 238 10.16 10.61 2.56
C PHE A 238 10.00 10.46 1.04
N ILE A 239 9.79 9.24 0.56
CA ILE A 239 9.57 8.95 -0.87
C ILE A 239 8.29 9.65 -1.36
N ARG A 240 7.19 9.55 -0.61
CA ARG A 240 5.89 10.13 -0.94
C ARG A 240 5.97 11.64 -1.21
N VAL A 241 6.68 12.37 -0.35
CA VAL A 241 6.74 13.83 -0.41
C VAL A 241 7.75 14.33 -1.44
N LEU A 242 8.89 13.65 -1.57
CA LEU A 242 9.96 14.09 -2.47
C LEU A 242 9.84 13.56 -3.90
N ASN A 243 9.03 12.51 -4.11
CA ASN A 243 8.84 11.93 -5.44
C ASN A 243 7.37 12.03 -5.89
N PRO A 244 6.98 13.13 -6.56
CA PRO A 244 5.62 13.30 -7.09
C PRO A 244 5.21 12.20 -8.08
N GLY A 245 6.17 11.55 -8.74
CA GLY A 245 5.91 10.43 -9.66
C GLY A 245 5.49 9.14 -8.96
N TYR A 246 5.72 9.04 -7.64
CA TYR A 246 5.28 7.91 -6.82
C TYR A 246 4.71 8.38 -5.48
N PRO A 247 3.54 9.01 -5.48
CA PRO A 247 2.98 9.66 -4.30
C PRO A 247 2.56 8.68 -3.19
N GLU A 248 2.51 7.39 -3.45
CA GLU A 248 2.18 6.40 -2.45
C GLU A 248 3.33 6.14 -1.47
N GLY A 249 4.55 5.98 -1.94
CA GLY A 249 5.77 5.81 -1.16
C GLY A 249 5.91 4.48 -0.41
N MET A 250 4.85 3.98 0.22
CA MET A 250 4.90 2.87 1.19
C MET A 250 5.39 1.55 0.60
N MET A 251 5.00 1.23 -0.64
CA MET A 251 5.33 -0.07 -1.23
C MET A 251 6.76 -0.15 -1.78
N LEU A 252 7.49 0.97 -1.83
CA LEU A 252 8.91 1.02 -2.17
C LEU A 252 9.82 1.16 -0.95
N ALA A 253 9.28 1.56 0.20
CA ALA A 253 9.99 1.73 1.46
C ALA A 253 10.30 0.39 2.13
#